data_decd7c33292c52ed226dc7b8a5044d69
#
_entry.id   decd7c33292c52ed226dc7b8a5044d69
#
_cell.length_a   1.000
_cell.length_b   1.000
_cell.length_c   1.000
_cell.angle_alpha   90.00
_cell.angle_beta   90.00
_cell.angle_gamma   90.00
#
_symmetry.space_group_name_H-M   'P 1'
#
loop_
_entity.id
_entity.type
_entity.pdbx_description
1 polymer ?
#
loop_
_entity_poly.entity_id
_entity_poly.type
_entity_poly.pdbx_seq_one_letter_code
_entity_poly.pdbx_strand_id
1 'polypeptide(L)'
;MKIPAIIKKLSATFVLVVSVLTIGYSQTAEIIIQTTAQCGECKEIIEKALMAEKGVRFAELDVKSKQAKVVYNTNKTTPEQLRKAISMVGYDADGVVADSAAVLRLSPCCTKDGHRE
;
A
#
# COMPACT_ATOMS: atom_id res chain seq x y z
N MET A 1 34.32 -23.11 -39.96
CA MET A 1 34.91 -22.92 -38.67
C MET A 1 34.89 -21.48 -38.13
N LYS A 2 34.38 -20.52 -38.89
CA LYS A 2 34.24 -19.14 -38.41
C LYS A 2 32.89 -18.81 -37.82
N ILE A 3 31.94 -19.75 -37.91
CA ILE A 3 30.56 -19.59 -37.42
C ILE A 3 30.44 -19.62 -35.91
N PRO A 4 31.23 -20.39 -35.11
CA PRO A 4 31.06 -20.45 -33.67
C PRO A 4 31.30 -19.16 -32.91
N ALA A 5 32.18 -18.29 -33.42
CA ALA A 5 32.46 -17.01 -32.76
C ALA A 5 31.29 -16.01 -32.83
N ILE A 6 30.55 -16.04 -33.94
CA ILE A 6 29.39 -15.16 -34.17
C ILE A 6 28.21 -15.64 -33.29
N ILE A 7 28.03 -16.96 -33.19
CA ILE A 7 26.97 -17.56 -32.37
C ILE A 7 27.19 -17.28 -30.88
N LYS A 8 28.45 -17.31 -30.41
CA LYS A 8 28.82 -16.94 -29.06
C LYS A 8 28.47 -15.49 -28.69
N LYS A 9 28.75 -14.58 -29.65
CA LYS A 9 28.41 -13.16 -29.43
C LYS A 9 26.91 -12.91 -29.40
N LEU A 10 26.15 -13.56 -30.26
CA LEU A 10 24.70 -13.46 -30.29
C LEU A 10 24.06 -14.06 -29.05
N SER A 11 24.58 -15.19 -28.56
CA SER A 11 24.09 -15.84 -27.33
C SER A 11 24.34 -14.98 -26.11
N ALA A 12 25.53 -14.38 -25.99
CA ALA A 12 25.85 -13.49 -24.86
C ALA A 12 24.96 -12.25 -24.84
N THR A 13 24.67 -11.66 -25.99
CA THR A 13 23.81 -10.49 -26.09
C THR A 13 22.36 -10.83 -25.71
N PHE A 14 21.88 -11.98 -26.13
CA PHE A 14 20.53 -12.44 -25.80
C PHE A 14 20.35 -12.66 -24.28
N VAL A 15 21.33 -13.28 -23.64
CA VAL A 15 21.30 -13.52 -22.18
C VAL A 15 21.28 -12.21 -21.42
N LEU A 16 22.03 -11.19 -21.84
CA LEU A 16 22.03 -9.87 -21.21
C LEU A 16 20.67 -9.17 -21.32
N VAL A 17 20.02 -9.25 -22.48
CA VAL A 17 18.71 -8.64 -22.69
C VAL A 17 17.64 -9.28 -21.80
N VAL A 18 17.66 -10.61 -21.67
CA VAL A 18 16.71 -11.34 -20.80
C VAL A 18 16.93 -10.98 -19.34
N SER A 19 18.18 -10.79 -18.90
CA SER A 19 18.48 -10.40 -17.52
C SER A 19 17.95 -9.02 -17.16
N VAL A 20 17.99 -8.07 -18.09
CA VAL A 20 17.46 -6.72 -17.88
C VAL A 20 15.93 -6.71 -17.77
N LEU A 21 15.24 -7.58 -18.52
CA LEU A 21 13.78 -7.66 -18.51
C LEU A 21 13.22 -8.20 -17.20
N THR A 22 14.00 -8.95 -16.40
CA THR A 22 13.53 -9.54 -15.14
C THR A 22 13.60 -8.59 -13.95
N ILE A 23 14.28 -7.45 -14.05
CA ILE A 23 14.49 -6.51 -12.96
C ILE A 23 13.24 -5.63 -12.71
N GLY A 24 12.33 -5.50 -13.67
CA GLY A 24 11.20 -4.56 -13.62
C GLY A 24 10.00 -4.98 -12.77
N TYR A 25 9.93 -6.23 -12.26
CA TYR A 25 8.70 -6.75 -11.66
C TYR A 25 8.66 -6.81 -10.14
N SER A 26 9.73 -6.47 -9.43
CA SER A 26 9.85 -6.70 -7.99
C SER A 26 9.51 -5.50 -7.10
N GLN A 27 8.98 -4.39 -7.66
CA GLN A 27 8.83 -3.14 -6.92
C GLN A 27 7.41 -2.86 -6.43
N THR A 28 6.44 -3.70 -6.74
CA THR A 28 5.05 -3.50 -6.34
C THR A 28 4.62 -4.62 -5.42
N ALA A 29 4.01 -4.26 -4.29
CA ALA A 29 3.49 -5.20 -3.31
C ALA A 29 2.06 -4.83 -2.93
N GLU A 30 1.35 -5.80 -2.37
CA GLU A 30 -0.01 -5.62 -1.86
C GLU A 30 -0.03 -5.99 -0.39
N ILE A 31 -0.73 -5.19 0.42
CA ILE A 31 -0.91 -5.44 1.83
C ILE A 31 -2.37 -5.22 2.22
N ILE A 32 -2.84 -6.00 3.21
CA ILE A 32 -4.14 -5.82 3.84
C ILE A 32 -3.91 -5.30 5.26
N ILE A 33 -4.50 -4.15 5.58
CA ILE A 33 -4.38 -3.52 6.89
C ILE A 33 -5.75 -3.54 7.56
N GLN A 34 -5.83 -4.10 8.77
CA GLN A 34 -7.05 -4.08 9.57
C GLN A 34 -7.21 -2.71 10.22
N THR A 35 -8.37 -2.08 10.04
CA THR A 35 -8.64 -0.74 10.57
C THR A 35 -9.84 -0.73 11.50
N THR A 36 -10.13 0.43 12.11
CA THR A 36 -11.32 0.67 12.92
C THR A 36 -12.36 1.53 12.21
N ALA A 37 -12.36 1.51 10.88
CA ALA A 37 -13.33 2.23 10.05
C ALA A 37 -14.76 1.78 10.39
N GLN A 38 -15.70 2.73 10.49
CA GLN A 38 -17.08 2.44 10.90
C GLN A 38 -18.10 2.59 9.78
N CYS A 39 -17.87 3.47 8.81
CA CYS A 39 -18.86 3.83 7.80
C CYS A 39 -18.20 4.30 6.50
N GLY A 40 -19.02 4.68 5.50
CA GLY A 40 -18.53 5.19 4.22
C GLY A 40 -17.69 6.45 4.31
N GLU A 41 -17.95 7.31 5.28
CA GLU A 41 -17.12 8.50 5.53
C GLU A 41 -15.72 8.10 5.97
N CYS A 42 -15.60 7.10 6.85
CA CYS A 42 -14.32 6.56 7.27
C CYS A 42 -13.55 5.95 6.10
N LYS A 43 -14.24 5.24 5.21
CA LYS A 43 -13.67 4.69 3.99
C LYS A 43 -13.00 5.79 3.15
N GLU A 44 -13.69 6.89 2.91
CA GLU A 44 -13.18 8.00 2.11
C GLU A 44 -11.94 8.63 2.76
N ILE A 45 -11.97 8.84 4.07
CA ILE A 45 -10.86 9.44 4.82
C ILE A 45 -9.61 8.56 4.73
N ILE A 46 -9.77 7.27 4.95
CA ILE A 46 -8.64 6.32 4.92
C ILE A 46 -8.08 6.17 3.51
N GLU A 47 -8.96 5.99 2.52
CA GLU A 47 -8.52 5.85 1.12
C GLU A 47 -7.78 7.10 0.65
N LYS A 48 -8.30 8.29 0.99
CA LYS A 48 -7.66 9.55 0.64
C LYS A 48 -6.29 9.70 1.31
N ALA A 49 -6.18 9.34 2.58
CA ALA A 49 -4.91 9.39 3.31
C ALA A 49 -3.87 8.46 2.70
N LEU A 50 -4.27 7.24 2.34
CA LEU A 50 -3.39 6.27 1.71
C LEU A 50 -2.96 6.71 0.30
N MET A 51 -3.91 7.20 -0.50
CA MET A 51 -3.58 7.66 -1.85
C MET A 51 -2.68 8.90 -1.86
N ALA A 52 -2.66 9.67 -0.76
CA ALA A 52 -1.76 10.81 -0.61
C ALA A 52 -0.34 10.39 -0.26
N GLU A 53 -0.13 9.15 0.22
CA GLU A 53 1.20 8.66 0.52
C GLU A 53 2.00 8.39 -0.76
N LYS A 54 3.25 8.84 -0.74
CA LYS A 54 4.14 8.64 -1.89
C LYS A 54 4.39 7.15 -2.10
N GLY A 55 4.17 6.71 -3.33
CA GLY A 55 4.39 5.30 -3.68
C GLY A 55 3.16 4.43 -3.62
N VAL A 56 2.03 4.91 -3.10
CA VAL A 56 0.77 4.17 -3.14
C VAL A 56 0.17 4.29 -4.53
N ARG A 57 -0.15 3.15 -5.13
CA ARG A 57 -0.78 3.08 -6.45
C ARG A 57 -2.29 2.94 -6.38
N PHE A 58 -2.76 2.22 -5.36
CA PHE A 58 -4.18 1.93 -5.20
C PHE A 58 -4.47 1.64 -3.74
N ALA A 59 -5.61 2.12 -3.25
CA ALA A 59 -6.09 1.84 -1.90
C ALA A 59 -7.59 1.73 -1.92
N GLU A 60 -8.11 0.67 -1.32
CA GLU A 60 -9.54 0.42 -1.20
C GLU A 60 -9.86 -0.15 0.17
N LEU A 61 -10.85 0.44 0.86
CA LEU A 61 -11.32 -0.04 2.14
C LEU A 61 -12.66 -0.74 1.98
N ASP A 62 -12.76 -1.95 2.52
CA ASP A 62 -14.03 -2.66 2.67
C ASP A 62 -14.60 -2.32 4.05
N VAL A 63 -15.72 -1.62 4.07
CA VAL A 63 -16.38 -1.18 5.32
C VAL A 63 -16.86 -2.37 6.15
N LYS A 64 -17.27 -3.46 5.53
CA LYS A 64 -17.78 -4.65 6.24
C LYS A 64 -16.69 -5.36 7.02
N SER A 65 -15.55 -5.60 6.39
CA SER A 65 -14.40 -6.25 7.03
C SER A 65 -13.50 -5.26 7.75
N LYS A 66 -13.63 -3.96 7.45
CA LYS A 66 -12.78 -2.88 7.95
C LYS A 66 -11.32 -3.03 7.51
N GLN A 67 -11.11 -3.73 6.41
CA GLN A 67 -9.78 -4.00 5.87
C GLN A 67 -9.46 -3.08 4.72
N ALA A 68 -8.29 -2.47 4.76
CA ALA A 68 -7.76 -1.64 3.69
C ALA A 68 -6.77 -2.45 2.84
N LYS A 69 -7.07 -2.57 1.56
CA LYS A 69 -6.19 -3.20 0.58
C LYS A 69 -5.36 -2.11 -0.08
N VAL A 70 -4.05 -2.21 0.01
CA VAL A 70 -3.14 -1.20 -0.52
C VAL A 70 -2.12 -1.84 -1.46
N VAL A 71 -2.03 -1.30 -2.66
CA VAL A 71 -0.98 -1.65 -3.63
C VAL A 71 0.01 -0.50 -3.68
N TYR A 72 1.27 -0.79 -3.42
CA TYR A 72 2.29 0.24 -3.27
C TYR A 72 3.64 -0.16 -3.86
N ASN A 73 4.48 0.83 -4.12
CA ASN A 73 5.84 0.63 -4.59
C ASN A 73 6.76 0.46 -3.37
N THR A 74 7.41 -0.71 -3.27
CA THR A 74 8.26 -1.08 -2.13
C THR A 74 9.52 -0.23 -2.02
N ASN A 75 9.91 0.45 -3.09
CA ASN A 75 11.05 1.37 -3.07
C ASN A 75 10.70 2.76 -2.55
N LYS A 76 9.42 3.10 -2.46
CA LYS A 76 8.97 4.45 -2.08
C LYS A 76 8.30 4.52 -0.72
N THR A 77 7.70 3.43 -0.27
CA THR A 77 7.03 3.38 1.03
C THR A 77 7.14 1.97 1.64
N THR A 78 6.71 1.85 2.88
CA THR A 78 6.77 0.60 3.65
C THR A 78 5.42 0.34 4.31
N PRO A 79 5.12 -0.91 4.74
CA PRO A 79 3.91 -1.20 5.51
C PRO A 79 3.77 -0.33 6.76
N GLU A 80 4.86 -0.05 7.46
CA GLU A 80 4.85 0.81 8.65
C GLU A 80 4.40 2.22 8.32
N GLN A 81 4.85 2.79 7.21
CA GLN A 81 4.43 4.11 6.77
C GLN A 81 2.95 4.15 6.39
N LEU A 82 2.44 3.08 5.79
CA LEU A 82 1.02 2.97 5.45
C LEU A 82 0.15 2.89 6.69
N ARG A 83 0.56 2.11 7.69
CA ARG A 83 -0.13 2.03 8.97
C ARG A 83 -0.13 3.37 9.69
N LYS A 84 1.00 4.06 9.65
CA LYS A 84 1.13 5.39 10.23
C LYS A 84 0.20 6.39 9.55
N ALA A 85 0.08 6.35 8.23
CA ALA A 85 -0.82 7.22 7.49
C ALA A 85 -2.27 7.07 7.96
N ILE A 86 -2.72 5.84 8.19
CA ILE A 86 -4.06 5.55 8.72
C ILE A 86 -4.19 6.05 10.17
N SER A 87 -3.17 5.80 11.00
CA SER A 87 -3.14 6.26 12.39
C SER A 87 -3.27 7.78 12.49
N MET A 88 -2.59 8.50 11.62
CA MET A 88 -2.56 9.97 11.64
C MET A 88 -3.88 10.62 11.23
N VAL A 89 -4.81 9.86 10.67
CA VAL A 89 -6.16 10.36 10.37
C VAL A 89 -7.22 9.82 11.35
N GLY A 90 -6.79 9.15 12.42
CA GLY A 90 -7.64 8.82 13.55
C GLY A 90 -8.17 7.39 13.62
N TYR A 91 -7.57 6.45 12.87
CA TYR A 91 -7.96 5.05 12.90
C TYR A 91 -6.82 4.16 13.32
N ASP A 92 -7.12 3.06 14.01
CA ASP A 92 -6.11 2.03 14.27
C ASP A 92 -5.78 1.33 12.94
N ALA A 93 -4.53 0.93 12.81
CA ALA A 93 -4.04 0.19 11.66
C ALA A 93 -3.21 -0.99 12.15
N ASP A 94 -3.76 -2.20 12.06
CA ASP A 94 -3.22 -3.42 12.68
C ASP A 94 -2.91 -3.16 14.16
N GLY A 95 -1.65 -3.24 14.57
CA GLY A 95 -1.24 -2.96 15.95
C GLY A 95 -0.89 -1.50 16.24
N VAL A 96 -1.00 -0.60 15.26
CA VAL A 96 -0.70 0.82 15.44
C VAL A 96 -1.95 1.55 15.90
N VAL A 97 -1.88 2.17 17.08
CA VAL A 97 -3.02 2.88 17.67
C VAL A 97 -3.23 4.22 16.96
N ALA A 98 -4.49 4.61 16.77
CA ALA A 98 -4.87 5.91 16.20
C ALA A 98 -4.25 7.06 16.98
N ASP A 99 -3.82 8.09 16.25
CA ASP A 99 -3.32 9.34 16.87
C ASP A 99 -4.47 10.02 17.61
N SER A 100 -4.26 10.31 18.89
CA SER A 100 -5.31 10.86 19.75
C SER A 100 -5.84 12.22 19.30
N ALA A 101 -4.96 13.07 18.79
CA ALA A 101 -5.37 14.39 18.28
C ALA A 101 -6.20 14.25 16.99
N ALA A 102 -5.89 13.27 16.15
CA ALA A 102 -6.65 12.99 14.93
C ALA A 102 -8.03 12.43 15.24
N VAL A 103 -8.15 11.56 16.26
CA VAL A 103 -9.44 11.02 16.70
C VAL A 103 -10.39 12.13 17.10
N LEU A 104 -9.89 13.16 17.78
CA LEU A 104 -10.72 14.30 18.22
C LEU A 104 -11.27 15.11 17.04
N ARG A 105 -10.66 15.03 15.88
CA ARG A 105 -11.11 15.72 14.66
C ARG A 105 -12.13 14.94 13.85
N LEU A 106 -12.34 13.66 14.15
CA LEU A 106 -13.30 12.83 13.44
C LEU A 106 -14.73 13.16 13.87
N SER A 107 -15.67 13.01 12.94
CA SER A 107 -17.09 13.05 13.29
C SER A 107 -17.44 11.85 14.17
N PRO A 108 -18.49 11.95 15.02
CA PRO A 108 -18.85 10.88 15.96
C PRO A 108 -19.01 9.51 15.31
N CYS A 109 -19.53 9.44 14.09
CA CYS A 109 -19.74 8.16 13.39
C CYS A 109 -18.42 7.48 12.98
N CYS A 110 -17.32 8.22 12.96
CA CYS A 110 -16.01 7.70 12.55
C CYS A 110 -15.14 7.26 13.72
N THR A 111 -15.55 7.51 14.97
CA THR A 111 -14.80 7.07 16.15
C THR A 111 -15.22 5.65 16.54
N LYS A 112 -14.34 4.92 17.24
CA LYS A 112 -14.63 3.58 17.76
C LYS A 112 -15.89 3.54 18.60
N ASP A 113 -16.16 4.61 19.32
CA ASP A 113 -17.26 4.70 20.26
C ASP A 113 -18.51 5.35 19.65
N GLY A 114 -18.43 5.80 18.42
CA GLY A 114 -19.51 6.53 17.75
C GLY A 114 -20.77 5.72 17.44
N HIS A 115 -20.67 4.40 17.46
CA HIS A 115 -21.78 3.49 17.17
C HIS A 115 -22.21 2.65 18.39
N ARG A 116 -21.85 3.08 19.57
CA ARG A 116 -22.16 2.35 20.79
C ARG A 116 -23.60 2.47 21.26
N GLU A 117 -24.34 3.33 20.66
CA GLU A 117 -25.77 3.48 21.03
C GLU A 117 -26.67 2.64 20.10
#